data_4447e2136e2ff54fb88722378ce97671
#
_entry.id   4447e2136e2ff54fb88722378ce97671
#
_cell.length_a   1.000
_cell.length_b   1.000
_cell.length_c   1.000
_cell.angle_alpha   90.00
_cell.angle_beta   90.00
_cell.angle_gamma   90.00
#
_symmetry.space_group_name_H-M   'P 1'
#
loop_
_entity.id
_entity.type
_entity.pdbx_description
1 polymer ?
#
loop_
_entity_poly.entity_id
_entity_poly.type
_entity_poly.pdbx_seq_one_letter_code
_entity_poly.pdbx_strand_id
1 'polypeptide(L)'
;MSYHLKRGITSYFSFDTEKWSNEERNKEEASNYNHARTFNPADSSFYFFGGYGFYQYRNDLFQMKSGNYKLEQVIYERPLYPRYSAAMTIVGDELYIFGGRGNKYGKQELSSHFYLGLCAINLKNNRSRIVWQKNMSPEDGTLMASSMYFEPSDSSFYAVSINKGGILWKISMKDSVYTEVSKPIHNELNYQDCDFSLYTSPSHGKLFLV
;
A
#
# COMPACT_ATOMS: atom_id res chain seq x y z
N MET A 1 -0.13 13.02 10.53
CA MET A 1 -1.28 12.22 11.00
C MET A 1 -0.80 10.80 11.22
N SER A 2 -1.20 10.15 12.30
CA SER A 2 -1.02 8.72 12.55
C SER A 2 -2.40 8.08 12.61
N TYR A 3 -2.58 6.96 11.92
CA TYR A 3 -3.81 6.19 11.94
C TYR A 3 -3.51 4.72 12.20
N HIS A 4 -4.10 4.18 13.26
CA HIS A 4 -3.93 2.78 13.63
C HIS A 4 -5.17 1.98 13.23
N LEU A 5 -5.13 1.37 12.06
CA LEU A 5 -6.28 0.71 11.42
C LEU A 5 -6.91 -0.38 12.31
N LYS A 6 -6.09 -1.14 13.03
CA LYS A 6 -6.58 -2.20 13.95
C LYS A 6 -7.44 -1.68 15.08
N ARG A 7 -7.12 -0.47 15.60
CA ARG A 7 -7.81 0.11 16.76
C ARG A 7 -8.82 1.18 16.35
N GLY A 8 -8.88 1.52 15.07
CA GLY A 8 -9.68 2.64 14.59
C GLY A 8 -9.27 3.98 15.21
N ILE A 9 -8.02 4.09 15.66
CA ILE A 9 -7.53 5.28 16.38
C ILE A 9 -6.83 6.20 15.39
N THR A 10 -7.24 7.45 15.38
CA THR A 10 -6.61 8.53 14.60
C THR A 10 -5.99 9.54 15.55
N SER A 11 -4.77 9.97 15.26
CA SER A 11 -4.10 11.10 15.90
C SER A 11 -3.44 11.95 14.84
N TYR A 12 -3.41 13.26 15.02
CA TYR A 12 -2.71 14.17 14.14
C TYR A 12 -1.76 15.07 14.94
N PHE A 13 -0.62 15.38 14.32
CA PHE A 13 0.35 16.32 14.85
C PHE A 13 0.12 17.69 14.23
N SER A 14 -0.04 18.71 15.06
CA SER A 14 -0.10 20.11 14.62
C SER A 14 1.31 20.71 14.64
N PHE A 15 1.80 21.16 13.48
CA PHE A 15 3.09 21.85 13.38
C PHE A 15 3.06 23.25 14.02
N ASP A 16 1.89 23.88 14.09
CA ASP A 16 1.74 25.22 14.69
C ASP A 16 1.84 25.19 16.21
N THR A 17 1.34 24.12 16.83
CA THR A 17 1.34 23.94 18.29
C THR A 17 2.36 22.94 18.78
N GLU A 18 3.03 22.22 17.87
CA GLU A 18 3.97 21.11 18.12
C GLU A 18 3.41 20.03 19.05
N LYS A 19 2.10 19.75 18.93
CA LYS A 19 1.40 18.80 19.79
C LYS A 19 0.60 17.79 18.99
N TRP A 20 0.47 16.61 19.55
CA TRP A 20 -0.47 15.59 19.08
C TRP A 20 -1.88 15.89 19.58
N SER A 21 -2.88 15.62 18.72
CA SER A 21 -4.29 15.61 19.13
C SER A 21 -4.57 14.47 20.12
N ASN A 22 -5.68 14.58 20.82
CA ASN A 22 -6.26 13.42 21.50
C ASN A 22 -6.61 12.34 20.48
N GLU A 23 -6.61 11.09 20.94
CA GLU A 23 -7.03 9.96 20.13
C GLU A 23 -8.51 10.04 19.80
N GLU A 24 -8.85 10.01 18.51
CA GLU A 24 -10.22 9.87 18.05
C GLU A 24 -10.46 8.43 17.61
N ARG A 25 -11.52 7.81 18.10
CA ARG A 25 -11.87 6.42 17.73
C ARG A 25 -12.93 6.40 16.65
N ASN A 26 -12.62 5.76 15.55
CA ASN A 26 -13.62 5.35 14.58
C ASN A 26 -14.37 4.13 15.10
N LYS A 27 -15.69 4.11 14.96
CA LYS A 27 -16.52 2.98 15.40
C LYS A 27 -16.33 1.71 14.56
N GLU A 28 -15.82 1.86 13.36
CA GLU A 28 -15.57 0.76 12.44
C GLU A 28 -14.12 0.33 12.57
N GLU A 29 -13.88 -0.75 13.30
CA GLU A 29 -12.58 -1.40 13.39
C GLU A 29 -12.31 -2.19 12.11
N ALA A 30 -11.53 -1.66 11.21
CA ALA A 30 -11.01 -2.44 10.11
C ALA A 30 -9.72 -3.15 10.56
N SER A 31 -9.81 -4.43 10.89
CA SER A 31 -8.66 -5.23 11.31
C SER A 31 -7.81 -5.65 10.12
N ASN A 32 -7.19 -4.68 9.45
CA ASN A 32 -6.41 -4.92 8.24
C ASN A 32 -4.92 -4.67 8.53
N TYR A 33 -4.22 -5.69 9.01
CA TYR A 33 -2.75 -5.63 9.18
C TYR A 33 -2.07 -5.60 7.81
N ASN A 34 -0.94 -4.89 7.72
CA ASN A 34 -0.08 -4.82 6.53
C ASN A 34 -0.86 -4.45 5.25
N HIS A 35 -1.83 -3.54 5.40
CA HIS A 35 -2.55 -2.94 4.28
C HIS A 35 -1.62 -2.00 3.49
N ALA A 36 -1.86 -1.88 2.19
CA ALA A 36 -1.26 -0.82 1.39
C ALA A 36 -1.93 0.51 1.69
N ARG A 37 -1.18 1.63 1.66
CA ARG A 37 -1.71 2.96 1.94
C ARG A 37 -1.06 4.05 1.11
N THR A 38 -1.81 5.10 0.82
CA THR A 38 -1.32 6.30 0.14
C THR A 38 -2.19 7.50 0.49
N PHE A 39 -1.63 8.69 0.31
CA PHE A 39 -2.36 9.95 0.42
C PHE A 39 -2.62 10.53 -0.96
N ASN A 40 -3.85 10.97 -1.20
CA ASN A 40 -4.23 11.70 -2.40
C ASN A 40 -4.36 13.20 -2.10
N PRO A 41 -3.43 14.04 -2.57
CA PRO A 41 -3.52 15.48 -2.32
C PRO A 41 -4.69 16.16 -3.06
N ALA A 42 -5.19 15.56 -4.16
CA ALA A 42 -6.26 16.14 -4.96
C ALA A 42 -7.61 16.20 -4.22
N ASP A 43 -7.89 15.22 -3.36
CA ASP A 43 -9.12 15.16 -2.56
C ASP A 43 -8.83 15.19 -1.04
N SER A 44 -7.58 15.39 -0.66
CA SER A 44 -7.11 15.41 0.74
C SER A 44 -7.51 14.15 1.51
N SER A 45 -7.42 12.98 0.89
CA SER A 45 -7.84 11.72 1.47
C SER A 45 -6.69 10.73 1.57
N PHE A 46 -6.74 9.91 2.62
CA PHE A 46 -5.95 8.68 2.71
C PHE A 46 -6.74 7.52 2.13
N TYR A 47 -6.06 6.65 1.39
CA TYR A 47 -6.59 5.40 0.88
C TYR A 47 -5.86 4.23 1.49
N PHE A 48 -6.60 3.17 1.81
CA PHE A 48 -6.10 1.93 2.40
C PHE A 48 -6.66 0.75 1.62
N PHE A 49 -5.79 -0.16 1.23
CA PHE A 49 -6.20 -1.32 0.44
C PHE A 49 -5.70 -2.62 1.03
N GLY A 50 -6.57 -3.63 1.08
CA GLY A 50 -6.21 -4.99 1.42
C GLY A 50 -5.80 -5.17 2.87
N GLY A 51 -4.75 -5.96 3.10
CA GLY A 51 -4.30 -6.35 4.43
C GLY A 51 -4.83 -7.71 4.84
N TYR A 52 -4.60 -8.09 6.09
CA TYR A 52 -5.13 -9.33 6.66
C TYR A 52 -5.58 -9.15 8.10
N GLY A 53 -6.51 -9.98 8.53
CA GLY A 53 -7.01 -10.04 9.90
C GLY A 53 -8.16 -11.02 10.03
N PHE A 54 -8.39 -11.55 11.26
CA PHE A 54 -9.43 -12.53 11.54
C PHE A 54 -9.43 -13.71 10.56
N TYR A 55 -8.25 -14.29 10.30
CA TYR A 55 -8.04 -15.42 9.38
C TYR A 55 -8.43 -15.14 7.93
N GLN A 56 -8.48 -13.86 7.51
CA GLN A 56 -8.83 -13.45 6.17
C GLN A 56 -7.78 -12.52 5.57
N TYR A 57 -7.46 -12.73 4.29
CA TYR A 57 -6.87 -11.72 3.43
C TYR A 57 -7.98 -10.83 2.89
N ARG A 58 -7.70 -9.54 2.79
CA ARG A 58 -8.67 -8.52 2.41
C ARG A 58 -8.37 -7.94 1.02
N ASN A 59 -9.41 -7.43 0.37
CA ASN A 59 -9.34 -6.61 -0.84
C ASN A 59 -10.22 -5.37 -0.74
N ASP A 60 -10.64 -5.05 0.47
CA ASP A 60 -11.40 -3.82 0.73
C ASP A 60 -10.55 -2.60 0.40
N LEU A 61 -11.18 -1.60 -0.20
CA LEU A 61 -10.62 -0.26 -0.38
C LEU A 61 -11.36 0.69 0.56
N PHE A 62 -10.61 1.39 1.41
CA PHE A 62 -11.16 2.40 2.30
C PHE A 62 -10.58 3.77 1.95
N GLN A 63 -11.41 4.80 2.11
CA GLN A 63 -11.04 6.20 2.04
C GLN A 63 -11.25 6.85 3.40
N MET A 64 -10.34 7.73 3.80
CA MET A 64 -10.48 8.56 4.97
C MET A 64 -10.12 10.01 4.62
N LYS A 65 -11.11 10.89 4.62
CA LYS A 65 -10.90 12.31 4.34
C LYS A 65 -10.21 13.02 5.49
N SER A 66 -9.21 13.82 5.17
CA SER A 66 -8.59 14.73 6.14
C SER A 66 -9.64 15.67 6.74
N GLY A 67 -9.60 15.83 8.05
CA GLY A 67 -10.51 16.72 8.78
C GLY A 67 -11.75 16.05 9.38
N ASN A 68 -12.28 14.98 8.76
CA ASN A 68 -13.39 14.25 9.38
C ASN A 68 -12.97 12.87 9.92
N TYR A 69 -11.84 12.36 9.48
CA TYR A 69 -11.21 11.10 9.91
C TYR A 69 -12.12 9.86 9.92
N LYS A 70 -13.26 9.94 9.24
CA LYS A 70 -14.18 8.81 9.09
C LYS A 70 -13.66 7.88 8.00
N LEU A 71 -13.60 6.60 8.33
CA LEU A 71 -13.25 5.56 7.38
C LEU A 71 -14.49 5.16 6.58
N GLU A 72 -14.45 5.30 5.27
CA GLU A 72 -15.54 4.95 4.36
C GLU A 72 -15.06 3.88 3.37
N GLN A 73 -15.84 2.82 3.21
CA GLN A 73 -15.53 1.79 2.22
C GLN A 73 -15.87 2.29 0.82
N VAL A 74 -14.91 2.18 -0.08
CA VAL A 74 -15.08 2.46 -1.51
C VAL A 74 -15.41 1.15 -2.22
N ILE A 75 -16.61 1.05 -2.73
CA ILE A 75 -17.04 -0.11 -3.54
C ILE A 75 -16.55 0.08 -4.97
N TYR A 76 -15.81 -0.89 -5.49
CA TYR A 76 -15.29 -0.86 -6.85
C TYR A 76 -15.65 -2.14 -7.63
N GLU A 77 -15.83 -2.01 -8.94
CA GLU A 77 -16.14 -3.14 -9.82
C GLU A 77 -14.92 -4.03 -10.07
N ARG A 78 -15.15 -5.32 -10.30
CA ARG A 78 -14.12 -6.35 -10.54
C ARG A 78 -13.08 -6.40 -9.42
N PRO A 79 -13.48 -6.86 -8.23
CA PRO A 79 -12.59 -6.88 -7.07
C PRO A 79 -11.26 -7.57 -7.37
N LEU A 80 -10.17 -6.92 -7.00
CA LEU A 80 -8.83 -7.50 -7.05
C LEU A 80 -8.71 -8.64 -6.04
N TYR A 81 -7.79 -9.56 -6.28
CA TYR A 81 -7.58 -10.66 -5.34
C TYR A 81 -7.09 -10.14 -3.99
N PRO A 82 -7.65 -10.70 -2.88
CA PRO A 82 -7.26 -10.37 -1.52
C PRO A 82 -5.77 -10.55 -1.27
N ARG A 83 -5.14 -9.53 -0.64
CA ARG A 83 -3.69 -9.53 -0.40
C ARG A 83 -3.28 -8.58 0.72
N TYR A 84 -2.12 -8.86 1.30
CA TYR A 84 -1.43 -7.99 2.26
C TYR A 84 -0.01 -7.68 1.80
N SER A 85 0.65 -6.71 2.42
CA SER A 85 2.00 -6.24 2.08
C SER A 85 2.18 -5.97 0.57
N ALA A 86 1.21 -5.28 -0.02
CA ALA A 86 1.29 -4.68 -1.33
C ALA A 86 1.73 -3.21 -1.21
N ALA A 87 2.37 -2.68 -2.24
CA ALA A 87 2.68 -1.25 -2.33
C ALA A 87 1.58 -0.52 -3.12
N MET A 88 1.29 0.73 -2.73
CA MET A 88 0.23 1.53 -3.35
C MET A 88 0.64 2.99 -3.56
N THR A 89 0.17 3.59 -4.65
CA THR A 89 0.26 5.04 -4.90
C THR A 89 -0.86 5.50 -5.81
N ILE A 90 -1.03 6.82 -5.95
CA ILE A 90 -1.99 7.45 -6.86
C ILE A 90 -1.23 8.24 -7.91
N VAL A 91 -1.65 8.08 -9.18
CA VAL A 91 -1.17 8.85 -10.32
C VAL A 91 -2.38 9.35 -11.10
N GLY A 92 -2.62 10.65 -11.07
CA GLY A 92 -3.84 11.23 -11.60
C GLY A 92 -5.08 10.68 -10.88
N ASP A 93 -6.00 10.08 -11.62
CA ASP A 93 -7.22 9.49 -11.08
C ASP A 93 -7.12 7.97 -10.83
N GLU A 94 -5.94 7.40 -11.00
CA GLU A 94 -5.70 5.96 -10.87
C GLU A 94 -4.91 5.62 -9.60
N LEU A 95 -5.45 4.73 -8.81
CA LEU A 95 -4.80 4.13 -7.65
C LEU A 95 -4.13 2.84 -8.09
N TYR A 96 -2.80 2.84 -8.11
CA TYR A 96 -1.97 1.70 -8.52
C TYR A 96 -1.58 0.85 -7.32
N ILE A 97 -1.64 -0.47 -7.48
CA ILE A 97 -1.31 -1.46 -6.46
C ILE A 97 -0.35 -2.48 -7.06
N PHE A 98 0.78 -2.71 -6.41
CA PHE A 98 1.81 -3.64 -6.84
C PHE A 98 2.09 -4.70 -5.78
N GLY A 99 2.21 -5.96 -6.22
CA GLY A 99 2.69 -7.04 -5.38
C GLY A 99 1.73 -7.53 -4.30
N GLY A 100 2.30 -7.99 -3.21
CA GLY A 100 1.59 -8.53 -2.05
C GLY A 100 1.41 -10.04 -2.06
N ARG A 101 0.89 -10.59 -0.96
CA ARG A 101 0.66 -12.03 -0.76
C ARG A 101 -0.77 -12.30 -0.32
N GLY A 102 -1.36 -13.37 -0.82
CA GLY A 102 -2.72 -13.79 -0.50
C GLY A 102 -3.23 -14.93 -1.35
N ASN A 103 -4.53 -15.06 -1.48
CA ASN A 103 -5.16 -16.00 -2.41
C ASN A 103 -6.52 -15.46 -2.88
N LYS A 104 -7.05 -16.05 -3.95
CA LYS A 104 -8.30 -15.59 -4.56
C LYS A 104 -9.54 -15.72 -3.67
N TYR A 105 -9.48 -16.56 -2.66
CA TYR A 105 -10.60 -16.82 -1.75
C TYR A 105 -10.58 -15.96 -0.49
N GLY A 106 -9.47 -15.25 -0.24
CA GLY A 106 -9.29 -14.44 0.97
C GLY A 106 -9.11 -15.24 2.26
N LYS A 107 -8.91 -16.54 2.20
CA LYS A 107 -8.87 -17.42 3.38
C LYS A 107 -7.44 -17.79 3.75
N GLN A 108 -7.03 -17.54 5.01
CA GLN A 108 -5.68 -17.84 5.47
C GLN A 108 -5.39 -19.34 5.61
N GLU A 109 -6.41 -20.16 5.81
CA GLU A 109 -6.29 -21.62 5.86
C GLU A 109 -5.93 -22.24 4.52
N LEU A 110 -6.10 -21.51 3.41
CA LEU A 110 -5.74 -21.95 2.07
C LEU A 110 -4.35 -21.46 1.69
N SER A 111 -3.67 -22.25 0.84
CA SER A 111 -2.36 -21.87 0.33
C SER A 111 -2.36 -20.46 -0.24
N SER A 112 -1.45 -19.63 0.23
CA SER A 112 -1.22 -18.29 -0.28
C SER A 112 -0.05 -18.29 -1.26
N HIS A 113 -0.07 -17.33 -2.18
CA HIS A 113 1.02 -17.09 -3.13
C HIS A 113 1.30 -15.60 -3.22
N PHE A 114 2.44 -15.27 -3.75
CA PHE A 114 2.79 -13.88 -4.03
C PHE A 114 2.17 -13.45 -5.34
N TYR A 115 1.69 -12.22 -5.38
CA TYR A 115 1.27 -11.58 -6.62
C TYR A 115 2.42 -10.74 -7.15
N LEU A 116 2.83 -10.98 -8.38
CA LEU A 116 3.76 -10.12 -9.09
C LEU A 116 3.04 -9.49 -10.26
N GLY A 117 2.46 -8.35 -10.00
CA GLY A 117 1.68 -7.63 -11.00
C GLY A 117 1.29 -6.25 -10.52
N LEU A 118 1.03 -5.41 -11.50
CA LEU A 118 0.52 -4.06 -11.32
C LEU A 118 -0.97 -4.06 -11.63
N CYS A 119 -1.75 -3.61 -10.68
CA CYS A 119 -3.20 -3.41 -10.82
C CYS A 119 -3.51 -1.92 -10.66
N ALA A 120 -4.66 -1.49 -11.18
CA ALA A 120 -5.14 -0.13 -11.01
C ALA A 120 -6.63 -0.12 -10.67
N ILE A 121 -7.05 0.86 -9.86
CA ILE A 121 -8.44 1.20 -9.59
C ILE A 121 -8.64 2.67 -9.98
N ASN A 122 -9.53 2.93 -10.92
CA ASN A 122 -9.88 4.30 -11.30
C ASN A 122 -10.84 4.88 -10.26
N LEU A 123 -10.43 5.96 -9.60
CA LEU A 123 -11.17 6.59 -8.50
C LEU A 123 -12.41 7.38 -8.93
N LYS A 124 -12.54 7.71 -10.24
CA LYS A 124 -13.72 8.41 -10.76
C LYS A 124 -14.88 7.48 -11.07
N ASN A 125 -14.60 6.31 -11.59
CA ASN A 125 -15.63 5.36 -12.00
C ASN A 125 -15.62 4.05 -11.21
N ASN A 126 -14.73 3.92 -10.24
CA ASN A 126 -14.59 2.77 -9.36
C ASN A 126 -14.39 1.43 -10.11
N ARG A 127 -13.64 1.45 -11.22
CA ARG A 127 -13.32 0.25 -11.99
C ARG A 127 -11.89 -0.16 -11.79
N SER A 128 -11.67 -1.44 -11.51
CA SER A 128 -10.34 -1.99 -11.45
C SER A 128 -9.94 -2.68 -12.75
N ARG A 129 -8.63 -2.78 -12.96
CA ARG A 129 -8.01 -3.54 -14.05
C ARG A 129 -6.66 -4.10 -13.64
N ILE A 130 -6.27 -5.19 -14.26
CA ILE A 130 -4.89 -5.67 -14.22
C ILE A 130 -4.15 -4.92 -15.32
N VAL A 131 -3.11 -4.14 -14.95
CA VAL A 131 -2.25 -3.45 -15.92
C VAL A 131 -1.34 -4.48 -16.58
N TRP A 132 -0.66 -5.29 -15.74
CA TRP A 132 0.09 -6.46 -16.16
C TRP A 132 0.29 -7.42 -14.97
N GLN A 133 0.56 -8.67 -15.27
CA GLN A 133 0.82 -9.71 -14.27
C GLN A 133 1.83 -10.71 -14.81
N LYS A 134 2.73 -11.17 -13.94
CA LYS A 134 3.64 -12.29 -14.20
C LYS A 134 3.26 -13.49 -13.34
N ASN A 135 3.47 -14.69 -13.89
CA ASN A 135 3.48 -15.90 -13.10
C ASN A 135 4.78 -15.95 -12.28
N MET A 136 4.66 -16.20 -10.99
CA MET A 136 5.83 -16.31 -10.10
C MET A 136 6.01 -17.73 -9.62
N SER A 137 7.29 -18.09 -9.42
CA SER A 137 7.60 -19.17 -8.49
C SER A 137 7.40 -18.66 -7.04
N PRO A 138 7.03 -19.54 -6.09
CA PRO A 138 6.92 -19.15 -4.68
C PRO A 138 8.21 -18.57 -4.09
N GLU A 139 9.35 -18.88 -4.66
CA GLU A 139 10.70 -18.48 -4.19
C GLU A 139 11.04 -17.02 -4.55
N ASP A 140 10.46 -16.51 -5.65
CA ASP A 140 10.70 -15.14 -6.11
C ASP A 140 9.83 -14.09 -5.40
N GLY A 141 8.98 -14.54 -4.49
CA GLY A 141 7.98 -13.72 -3.85
C GLY A 141 8.55 -12.62 -2.97
N THR A 142 7.94 -11.45 -3.06
CA THR A 142 8.32 -10.31 -2.23
C THR A 142 7.11 -9.68 -1.54
N LEU A 143 7.33 -9.29 -0.28
CA LEU A 143 6.44 -8.43 0.48
C LEU A 143 6.92 -7.00 0.31
N MET A 144 6.02 -6.08 0.05
CA MET A 144 6.33 -4.69 -0.23
C MET A 144 6.04 -3.81 0.98
N ALA A 145 6.77 -2.72 1.12
CA ALA A 145 6.36 -1.58 1.95
C ALA A 145 4.99 -1.07 1.51
N SER A 146 4.24 -0.46 2.42
CA SER A 146 2.82 -0.12 2.20
C SER A 146 2.56 0.92 1.12
N SER A 147 3.58 1.68 0.71
CA SER A 147 3.48 2.69 -0.35
C SER A 147 4.60 2.58 -1.37
N MET A 148 4.38 3.14 -2.55
CA MET A 148 5.36 3.29 -3.62
C MET A 148 5.33 4.70 -4.19
N TYR A 149 6.40 5.10 -4.85
CA TYR A 149 6.56 6.39 -5.51
C TYR A 149 6.48 6.24 -7.02
N PHE A 150 5.82 7.17 -7.68
CA PHE A 150 5.80 7.26 -9.15
C PHE A 150 6.76 8.34 -9.63
N GLU A 151 7.66 7.98 -10.54
CA GLU A 151 8.58 8.89 -11.19
C GLU A 151 8.08 9.18 -12.64
N PRO A 152 7.58 10.40 -12.89
CA PRO A 152 7.03 10.74 -14.20
C PRO A 152 8.04 10.71 -15.34
N SER A 153 9.31 11.05 -15.05
CA SER A 153 10.34 11.20 -16.08
C SER A 153 10.67 9.90 -16.80
N ASP A 154 10.49 8.76 -16.12
CA ASP A 154 10.75 7.43 -16.69
C ASP A 154 9.52 6.51 -16.69
N SER A 155 8.36 7.04 -16.30
CA SER A 155 7.08 6.30 -16.21
C SER A 155 7.20 5.01 -15.39
N SER A 156 7.89 5.07 -14.26
CA SER A 156 8.14 3.93 -13.39
C SER A 156 7.68 4.17 -11.96
N PHE A 157 7.33 3.09 -11.28
CA PHE A 157 7.12 3.10 -9.84
C PHE A 157 8.37 2.62 -9.13
N TYR A 158 8.60 3.16 -7.94
CA TYR A 158 9.64 2.71 -7.04
C TYR A 158 9.01 2.21 -5.75
N ALA A 159 9.32 0.98 -5.36
CA ALA A 159 8.79 0.33 -4.16
C ALA A 159 9.89 -0.44 -3.43
N VAL A 160 9.74 -0.60 -2.12
CA VAL A 160 10.72 -1.32 -1.30
C VAL A 160 10.20 -2.71 -0.96
N SER A 161 11.02 -3.72 -1.24
CA SER A 161 10.80 -5.11 -0.84
C SER A 161 11.28 -5.30 0.59
N ILE A 162 10.41 -5.60 1.53
CA ILE A 162 10.76 -5.68 2.96
C ILE A 162 11.34 -7.03 3.38
N ASN A 163 10.91 -8.14 2.79
CA ASN A 163 11.38 -9.48 3.14
C ASN A 163 12.75 -9.85 2.51
N LYS A 164 13.32 -8.93 1.72
CA LYS A 164 14.65 -9.09 1.11
C LYS A 164 15.66 -8.06 1.63
N GLY A 165 15.47 -7.58 2.86
CA GLY A 165 16.37 -6.63 3.48
C GLY A 165 16.19 -5.17 2.99
N GLY A 166 15.03 -4.82 2.48
CA GLY A 166 14.75 -3.44 2.05
C GLY A 166 15.40 -3.11 0.69
N ILE A 167 15.20 -3.93 -0.32
CA ILE A 167 15.68 -3.66 -1.68
C ILE A 167 14.71 -2.73 -2.39
N LEU A 168 15.21 -1.66 -3.00
CA LEU A 168 14.44 -0.77 -3.84
C LEU A 168 14.24 -1.41 -5.23
N TRP A 169 13.00 -1.48 -5.65
CA TRP A 169 12.59 -1.99 -6.95
C TRP A 169 12.10 -0.86 -7.84
N LYS A 170 12.53 -0.87 -9.11
CA LYS A 170 11.96 -0.08 -10.18
C LYS A 170 10.99 -0.95 -10.97
N ILE A 171 9.76 -0.46 -11.17
CA ILE A 171 8.63 -1.21 -11.72
C ILE A 171 8.05 -0.39 -12.88
N SER A 172 8.08 -0.93 -14.09
CA SER A 172 7.50 -0.25 -15.24
C SER A 172 5.99 -0.09 -15.11
N MET A 173 5.48 1.09 -15.47
CA MET A 173 4.04 1.32 -15.55
C MET A 173 3.38 0.58 -16.72
N LYS A 174 4.12 0.36 -17.81
CA LYS A 174 3.56 -0.15 -19.08
C LYS A 174 3.80 -1.64 -19.28
N ASP A 175 4.97 -2.08 -18.93
CA ASP A 175 5.46 -3.42 -19.27
C ASP A 175 5.65 -4.24 -18.00
N SER A 176 5.54 -5.56 -18.11
CA SER A 176 5.80 -6.45 -16.99
C SER A 176 7.30 -6.56 -16.64
N VAL A 177 7.99 -5.42 -16.63
CA VAL A 177 9.42 -5.29 -16.31
C VAL A 177 9.58 -4.68 -14.92
N TYR A 178 10.41 -5.29 -14.12
CA TYR A 178 10.86 -4.76 -12.83
C TYR A 178 12.32 -5.14 -12.61
N THR A 179 13.05 -4.30 -11.91
CA THR A 179 14.47 -4.50 -11.61
C THR A 179 14.80 -4.06 -10.20
N GLU A 180 15.68 -4.79 -9.53
CA GLU A 180 16.28 -4.36 -8.28
C GLU A 180 17.32 -3.26 -8.59
N VAL A 181 17.15 -2.08 -7.98
CA VAL A 181 18.00 -0.91 -8.26
C VAL A 181 18.85 -0.47 -7.07
N SER A 182 18.73 -1.16 -5.94
CA SER A 182 19.61 -0.96 -4.79
C SER A 182 20.14 -2.30 -4.25
N LYS A 183 21.17 -2.20 -3.41
CA LYS A 183 21.52 -3.29 -2.48
C LYS A 183 20.53 -3.29 -1.32
N PRO A 184 20.45 -4.40 -0.53
CA PRO A 184 19.68 -4.41 0.71
C PRO A 184 20.08 -3.24 1.61
N ILE A 185 19.09 -2.52 2.15
CA ILE A 185 19.32 -1.39 3.06
C ILE A 185 19.78 -1.91 4.42
N HIS A 186 19.21 -3.03 4.87
CA HIS A 186 19.57 -3.67 6.12
C HIS A 186 19.33 -5.18 6.07
N ASN A 187 20.29 -5.99 6.50
CA ASN A 187 20.18 -7.45 6.43
C ASN A 187 19.20 -8.06 7.46
N GLU A 188 18.76 -7.28 8.45
CA GLU A 188 17.95 -7.72 9.58
C GLU A 188 16.59 -7.02 9.67
N LEU A 189 16.05 -6.48 8.56
CA LEU A 189 14.70 -5.95 8.59
C LEU A 189 13.70 -7.07 8.86
N ASN A 190 13.17 -7.08 10.08
CA ASN A 190 12.11 -8.01 10.46
C ASN A 190 10.76 -7.42 9.99
N TYR A 191 10.29 -7.89 8.84
CA TYR A 191 9.03 -7.45 8.23
C TYR A 191 7.78 -7.78 9.07
N GLN A 192 7.90 -8.66 10.07
CA GLN A 192 6.76 -9.05 10.91
C GLN A 192 6.39 -7.98 11.93
N ASP A 193 7.36 -7.19 12.34
CA ASP A 193 7.20 -6.20 13.40
C ASP A 193 7.15 -4.75 12.87
N CYS A 194 7.34 -4.54 11.58
CA CYS A 194 7.49 -3.21 11.00
C CYS A 194 6.49 -2.96 9.86
N ASP A 195 5.89 -1.78 9.89
CA ASP A 195 5.00 -1.27 8.84
C ASP A 195 5.70 -0.12 8.12
N PHE A 196 6.37 -0.44 7.02
CA PHE A 196 7.16 0.53 6.27
C PHE A 196 6.33 1.28 5.23
N SER A 197 6.64 2.55 5.07
CA SER A 197 6.13 3.41 4.00
C SER A 197 7.25 4.13 3.30
N LEU A 198 7.12 4.29 1.98
CA LEU A 198 8.05 5.04 1.15
C LEU A 198 7.48 6.45 0.92
N TYR A 199 8.25 7.46 1.27
CA TYR A 199 7.92 8.86 1.07
C TYR A 199 8.93 9.56 0.19
N THR A 200 8.52 10.64 -0.45
CA THR A 200 9.40 11.48 -1.26
C THR A 200 9.50 12.88 -0.67
N SER A 201 10.66 13.50 -0.86
CA SER A 201 10.81 14.94 -0.72
C SER A 201 11.10 15.52 -2.11
N PRO A 202 10.09 16.05 -2.80
CA PRO A 202 10.27 16.59 -4.15
C PRO A 202 11.31 17.70 -4.22
N SER A 203 11.42 18.51 -3.16
CA SER A 203 12.39 19.60 -3.08
C SER A 203 13.84 19.13 -2.97
N HIS A 204 14.09 17.90 -2.57
CA HIS A 204 15.44 17.36 -2.34
C HIS A 204 15.76 16.16 -3.25
N GLY A 205 14.82 15.69 -4.06
CA GLY A 205 14.99 14.50 -4.92
C GLY A 205 15.34 13.24 -4.13
N LYS A 206 14.80 13.09 -2.89
CA LYS A 206 15.14 11.98 -2.00
C LYS A 206 13.92 11.10 -1.72
N LEU A 207 14.17 9.81 -1.59
CA LEU A 207 13.23 8.81 -1.08
C LEU A 207 13.56 8.50 0.39
N PHE A 208 12.55 8.40 1.22
CA PHE A 208 12.66 8.04 2.63
C PHE A 208 11.82 6.80 2.89
N LEU A 209 12.44 5.78 3.47
CA LEU A 209 11.75 4.63 4.05
C LEU A 209 11.57 4.90 5.54
N VAL A 210 10.32 4.88 6.01
CA VAL A 210 9.95 5.19 7.39
C VAL A 210 9.12 4.04 7.96
#